data_6d77105063f80d85c1faf3905cbe0155
#
_entry.id   6d77105063f80d85c1faf3905cbe0155
#
_cell.length_a   1.000
_cell.length_b   1.000
_cell.length_c   1.000
_cell.angle_alpha   90.00
_cell.angle_beta   90.00
_cell.angle_gamma   90.00
#
_symmetry.space_group_name_H-M   'P 1'
#
loop_
_entity.id
_entity.type
_entity.pdbx_description
1 polymer ?
#
loop_
_entity_poly.entity_id
_entity_poly.type
_entity_poly.pdbx_seq_one_letter_code
_entity_poly.pdbx_strand_id
1 'polypeptide(L)'
;MKETEKIEIMHFDQEGYLEDGRNVYEAGKKMTALADRVHEEGYDAVFLMGVGGTWDEFMQLEYLMNKFGDRDLEVYLIHAAEWNVMGHKRMTDKSVVLTASESGTTPEVLEAIGKMREMGVRVYAMTNPEGKIGQAVGAENCVMMASDHGAGGCEKGYYLADCFGLRLLNRRGCFPKFDLFIEQTKDVWKDMLDIRKRFEPRAEELAKKYALADYTMFIGSGALWGETILYSMCLLEEMQWKRIRHITSHDFFHGTLELLEPGVPVFLFMGEDECRALDERVRAFLTSGVTGDEDYVIIDTAEYAIPGLDDDFRVIVSPWILSVLTTDRLSRNYELVTKHNLKYRRYYHQFDY
;
A
#
# COMPACT_ATOMS: atom_id res chain seq x y z
N MET A 1 -1.07 -31.62 8.96
CA MET A 1 -0.50 -30.25 9.10
C MET A 1 0.19 -29.92 7.79
N LYS A 2 -0.18 -28.79 7.15
CA LYS A 2 0.56 -28.30 6.00
C LYS A 2 2.01 -28.00 6.42
N GLU A 3 2.95 -28.11 5.52
CA GLU A 3 4.37 -27.87 5.81
C GLU A 3 4.61 -26.45 6.36
N THR A 4 3.87 -25.46 5.87
CA THR A 4 3.85 -24.07 6.31
C THR A 4 3.41 -23.88 7.77
N GLU A 5 2.62 -24.81 8.35
CA GLU A 5 2.17 -24.71 9.75
C GLU A 5 3.32 -24.87 10.77
N LYS A 6 4.48 -25.34 10.32
CA LYS A 6 5.67 -25.56 11.16
C LYS A 6 6.65 -24.38 11.15
N ILE A 7 6.45 -23.41 10.25
CA ILE A 7 7.35 -22.28 10.12
C ILE A 7 6.99 -21.25 11.20
N GLU A 8 7.94 -20.94 12.06
CA GLU A 8 7.83 -19.80 12.97
C GLU A 8 8.12 -18.50 12.24
N ILE A 9 7.22 -17.54 12.41
CA ILE A 9 7.40 -16.18 11.90
C ILE A 9 7.92 -15.31 13.04
N MET A 10 9.08 -14.76 12.84
CA MET A 10 9.75 -13.97 13.85
C MET A 10 9.02 -12.65 14.12
N HIS A 11 8.93 -12.29 15.41
CA HIS A 11 8.31 -11.03 15.87
C HIS A 11 6.91 -10.79 15.30
N PHE A 12 6.07 -11.83 15.24
CA PHE A 12 4.74 -11.78 14.68
C PHE A 12 3.71 -12.50 15.56
N ASP A 13 2.75 -11.76 16.09
CA ASP A 13 1.61 -12.30 16.84
C ASP A 13 0.56 -12.83 15.85
N GLN A 14 0.57 -14.13 15.61
CA GLN A 14 -0.34 -14.77 14.64
C GLN A 14 -1.79 -14.75 15.09
N GLU A 15 -2.06 -14.93 16.39
CA GLU A 15 -3.42 -14.95 16.95
C GLU A 15 -4.02 -13.54 16.93
N GLY A 16 -3.27 -12.56 17.41
CA GLY A 16 -3.64 -11.15 17.36
C GLY A 16 -3.87 -10.66 15.92
N TYR A 17 -3.02 -11.06 14.98
CA TYR A 17 -3.19 -10.72 13.57
C TYR A 17 -4.52 -11.23 12.98
N LEU A 18 -4.90 -12.48 13.31
CA LEU A 18 -6.16 -13.06 12.83
C LEU A 18 -7.38 -12.42 13.53
N GLU A 19 -7.24 -11.99 14.76
CA GLU A 19 -8.26 -11.20 15.46
C GLU A 19 -8.45 -9.84 14.81
N ASP A 20 -7.36 -9.14 14.56
CA ASP A 20 -7.35 -7.88 13.83
C ASP A 20 -7.99 -8.01 12.45
N GLY A 21 -7.69 -9.07 11.72
CA GLY A 21 -8.27 -9.33 10.43
C GLY A 21 -9.81 -9.38 10.46
N ARG A 22 -10.38 -10.01 11.51
CA ARG A 22 -11.83 -9.99 11.71
C ARG A 22 -12.36 -8.57 11.95
N ASN A 23 -11.64 -7.79 12.75
CA ASN A 23 -12.02 -6.40 13.04
C ASN A 23 -11.93 -5.52 11.77
N VAL A 24 -10.91 -5.72 10.94
CA VAL A 24 -10.75 -5.03 9.66
C VAL A 24 -11.87 -5.40 8.69
N TYR A 25 -12.27 -6.67 8.63
CA TYR A 25 -13.42 -7.07 7.81
C TYR A 25 -14.71 -6.34 8.24
N GLU A 26 -14.97 -6.21 9.53
CA GLU A 26 -16.12 -5.44 10.04
C GLU A 26 -15.96 -3.93 9.76
N ALA A 27 -14.75 -3.41 9.83
CA ALA A 27 -14.44 -2.03 9.44
C ALA A 27 -14.65 -1.80 7.92
N GLY A 28 -14.34 -2.78 7.08
CA GLY A 28 -14.62 -2.75 5.65
C GLY A 28 -16.11 -2.59 5.32
N LYS A 29 -17.00 -3.18 6.12
CA LYS A 29 -18.45 -2.96 5.97
C LYS A 29 -18.84 -1.50 6.24
N LYS A 30 -18.15 -0.83 7.18
CA LYS A 30 -18.38 0.60 7.43
C LYS A 30 -17.88 1.44 6.25
N MET A 31 -16.72 1.09 5.67
CA MET A 31 -16.21 1.75 4.45
C MET A 31 -17.18 1.58 3.27
N THR A 32 -17.75 0.39 3.11
CA THR A 32 -18.80 0.11 2.11
C THR A 32 -20.04 0.99 2.33
N ALA A 33 -20.49 1.13 3.59
CA ALA A 33 -21.64 1.99 3.92
C ALA A 33 -21.33 3.49 3.69
N LEU A 34 -20.10 3.94 3.93
CA LEU A 34 -19.67 5.30 3.59
C LEU A 34 -19.72 5.53 2.07
N ALA A 35 -19.23 4.58 1.28
CA ALA A 35 -19.31 4.65 -0.18
C ALA A 35 -20.75 4.68 -0.70
N ASP A 36 -21.65 3.89 -0.12
CA ASP A 36 -23.08 3.92 -0.45
C ASP A 36 -23.67 5.31 -0.18
N ARG A 37 -23.40 5.90 0.98
CA ARG A 37 -23.85 7.26 1.34
C ARG A 37 -23.30 8.31 0.36
N VAL A 38 -22.01 8.24 0.01
CA VAL A 38 -21.38 9.12 -0.97
C VAL A 38 -22.09 9.04 -2.32
N HIS A 39 -22.41 7.82 -2.77
CA HIS A 39 -23.09 7.61 -4.04
C HIS A 39 -24.52 8.19 -4.03
N GLU A 40 -25.27 7.97 -2.95
CA GLU A 40 -26.66 8.44 -2.78
C GLU A 40 -26.74 9.97 -2.70
N GLU A 41 -25.77 10.61 -2.05
CA GLU A 41 -25.67 12.07 -1.96
C GLU A 41 -25.18 12.71 -3.27
N GLY A 42 -24.57 11.92 -4.16
CA GLY A 42 -23.96 12.39 -5.41
C GLY A 42 -22.60 13.05 -5.21
N TYR A 43 -21.74 12.97 -6.19
CA TYR A 43 -20.40 13.60 -6.21
C TYR A 43 -19.94 13.86 -7.65
N ASP A 44 -19.04 14.83 -7.82
CA ASP A 44 -18.44 15.18 -9.12
C ASP A 44 -17.03 14.62 -9.29
N ALA A 45 -16.27 14.48 -8.21
CA ALA A 45 -14.92 13.93 -8.23
C ALA A 45 -14.59 13.24 -6.90
N VAL A 46 -13.69 12.26 -6.94
CA VAL A 46 -13.10 11.60 -5.78
C VAL A 46 -11.63 12.01 -5.67
N PHE A 47 -11.25 12.50 -4.50
CA PHE A 47 -9.87 12.83 -4.18
C PHE A 47 -9.36 11.85 -3.13
N LEU A 48 -8.23 11.22 -3.42
CA LEU A 48 -7.50 10.37 -2.50
C LEU A 48 -6.35 11.20 -1.93
N MET A 49 -6.39 11.52 -0.65
CA MET A 49 -5.44 12.44 -0.02
C MET A 49 -4.61 11.74 1.04
N GLY A 50 -3.29 11.81 0.90
CA GLY A 50 -2.35 11.24 1.86
C GLY A 50 -1.09 12.08 2.03
N VAL A 51 -0.20 11.59 2.91
CA VAL A 51 1.17 12.08 3.12
C VAL A 51 2.06 10.87 3.38
N GLY A 52 3.22 10.77 2.70
CA GLY A 52 4.12 9.63 2.85
C GLY A 52 3.42 8.30 2.56
N GLY A 53 3.59 7.31 3.42
CA GLY A 53 3.06 5.96 3.20
C GLY A 53 1.56 5.89 2.90
N THR A 54 0.73 6.77 3.47
CA THR A 54 -0.71 6.79 3.16
C THR A 54 -1.00 7.35 1.76
N TRP A 55 -0.16 8.23 1.24
CA TRP A 55 -0.24 8.68 -0.15
C TRP A 55 0.18 7.56 -1.10
N ASP A 56 1.23 6.82 -0.74
CA ASP A 56 1.70 5.66 -1.49
C ASP A 56 0.65 4.54 -1.55
N GLU A 57 -0.03 4.24 -0.43
CA GLU A 57 -1.13 3.27 -0.39
C GLU A 57 -2.28 3.66 -1.33
N PHE A 58 -2.64 4.94 -1.40
CA PHE A 58 -3.72 5.40 -2.27
C PHE A 58 -3.39 5.34 -3.76
N MET A 59 -2.12 5.23 -4.17
CA MET A 59 -1.75 5.02 -5.58
C MET A 59 -2.40 3.74 -6.16
N GLN A 60 -2.47 2.68 -5.36
CA GLN A 60 -3.14 1.45 -5.78
C GLN A 60 -4.63 1.69 -6.01
N LEU A 61 -5.32 2.35 -5.08
CA LEU A 61 -6.74 2.63 -5.25
C LEU A 61 -7.02 3.56 -6.43
N GLU A 62 -6.20 4.61 -6.63
CA GLU A 62 -6.28 5.45 -7.82
C GLU A 62 -6.14 4.63 -9.10
N TYR A 63 -5.13 3.75 -9.16
CA TYR A 63 -4.93 2.84 -10.29
C TYR A 63 -6.18 1.99 -10.56
N LEU A 64 -6.76 1.36 -9.54
CA LEU A 64 -7.96 0.52 -9.67
C LEU A 64 -9.19 1.31 -10.11
N MET A 65 -9.40 2.50 -9.54
CA MET A 65 -10.52 3.36 -9.90
C MET A 65 -10.42 3.87 -11.34
N ASN A 66 -9.21 4.19 -11.81
CA ASN A 66 -8.98 4.56 -13.20
C ASN A 66 -9.09 3.36 -14.16
N LYS A 67 -8.66 2.16 -13.73
CA LYS A 67 -8.74 0.93 -14.53
C LYS A 67 -10.18 0.46 -14.75
N PHE A 68 -10.97 0.44 -13.69
CA PHE A 68 -12.33 -0.13 -13.73
C PHE A 68 -13.42 0.94 -13.92
N GLY A 69 -13.12 2.21 -13.66
CA GLY A 69 -14.08 3.30 -13.71
C GLY A 69 -14.57 3.62 -15.12
N ASP A 70 -15.73 4.28 -15.20
CA ASP A 70 -16.23 4.84 -16.44
C ASP A 70 -15.56 6.18 -16.78
N ARG A 71 -15.82 6.70 -17.97
CA ARG A 71 -15.20 7.94 -18.46
C ARG A 71 -15.60 9.20 -17.67
N ASP A 72 -16.71 9.14 -16.96
CA ASP A 72 -17.26 10.29 -16.22
C ASP A 72 -16.80 10.28 -14.77
N LEU A 73 -16.08 9.25 -14.34
CA LEU A 73 -15.47 9.18 -13.01
C LEU A 73 -14.15 9.95 -13.00
N GLU A 74 -14.11 11.04 -12.24
CA GLU A 74 -12.89 11.78 -12.01
C GLU A 74 -12.27 11.37 -10.67
N VAL A 75 -11.03 10.86 -10.71
CA VAL A 75 -10.26 10.45 -9.53
C VAL A 75 -8.92 11.18 -9.54
N TYR A 76 -8.55 11.73 -8.39
CA TYR A 76 -7.32 12.48 -8.23
C TYR A 76 -6.59 12.04 -6.97
N LEU A 77 -5.33 11.66 -7.12
CA LEU A 77 -4.42 11.45 -5.99
C LEU A 77 -3.75 12.78 -5.66
N ILE A 78 -3.88 13.24 -4.42
CA ILE A 78 -3.32 14.53 -3.98
C ILE A 78 -2.48 14.34 -2.71
N HIS A 79 -1.37 15.08 -2.65
CA HIS A 79 -0.54 15.17 -1.46
C HIS A 79 -1.03 16.36 -0.60
N ALA A 80 -1.33 16.12 0.69
CA ALA A 80 -1.95 17.14 1.52
C ALA A 80 -1.13 18.44 1.61
N ALA A 81 0.19 18.35 1.77
CA ALA A 81 1.07 19.53 1.84
C ALA A 81 1.07 20.35 0.55
N GLU A 82 1.13 19.68 -0.61
CA GLU A 82 1.08 20.35 -1.92
C GLU A 82 -0.29 21.01 -2.13
N TRP A 83 -1.36 20.28 -1.82
CA TRP A 83 -2.72 20.81 -1.94
C TRP A 83 -2.94 22.04 -1.04
N ASN A 84 -2.38 22.09 0.15
CA ASN A 84 -2.47 23.24 1.05
C ASN A 84 -1.93 24.53 0.44
N VAL A 85 -0.97 24.42 -0.47
CA VAL A 85 -0.33 25.56 -1.16
C VAL A 85 -1.00 25.87 -2.50
N MET A 86 -1.31 24.85 -3.29
CA MET A 86 -1.77 25.00 -4.67
C MET A 86 -3.28 24.90 -4.85
N GLY A 87 -3.98 24.21 -3.93
CA GLY A 87 -5.36 23.80 -4.12
C GLY A 87 -5.49 22.82 -5.31
N HIS A 88 -6.72 22.61 -5.77
CA HIS A 88 -6.99 21.84 -6.98
C HIS A 88 -8.23 22.39 -7.69
N LYS A 89 -8.07 22.82 -8.96
CA LYS A 89 -9.13 23.53 -9.73
C LYS A 89 -10.40 22.72 -9.96
N ARG A 90 -10.33 21.38 -9.85
CA ARG A 90 -11.46 20.47 -10.01
C ARG A 90 -12.18 20.19 -8.70
N MET A 91 -11.63 20.62 -7.57
CA MET A 91 -12.26 20.43 -6.27
C MET A 91 -13.37 21.45 -6.06
N THR A 92 -14.57 20.97 -5.78
CA THR A 92 -15.79 21.75 -5.59
C THR A 92 -16.47 21.31 -4.28
N ASP A 93 -17.55 21.97 -3.90
CA ASP A 93 -18.41 21.59 -2.77
C ASP A 93 -19.13 20.25 -2.96
N LYS A 94 -19.12 19.70 -4.21
CA LYS A 94 -19.64 18.36 -4.52
C LYS A 94 -18.57 17.28 -4.49
N SER A 95 -17.31 17.66 -4.37
CA SER A 95 -16.21 16.70 -4.33
C SER A 95 -16.19 15.91 -3.03
N VAL A 96 -15.60 14.72 -3.10
CA VAL A 96 -15.41 13.82 -1.96
C VAL A 96 -13.94 13.56 -1.79
N VAL A 97 -13.46 13.62 -0.57
CA VAL A 97 -12.07 13.28 -0.20
C VAL A 97 -12.08 12.07 0.72
N LEU A 98 -11.31 11.05 0.36
CA LEU A 98 -10.89 10.00 1.27
C LEU A 98 -9.45 10.27 1.69
N THR A 99 -9.20 10.35 3.00
CA THR A 99 -7.85 10.50 3.56
C THR A 99 -7.52 9.39 4.52
N ALA A 100 -6.23 9.20 4.81
CA ALA A 100 -5.75 8.24 5.80
C ALA A 100 -4.67 8.87 6.68
N SER A 101 -4.63 8.48 7.94
CA SER A 101 -3.55 8.82 8.86
C SER A 101 -3.49 7.82 10.00
N GLU A 102 -2.39 7.10 10.10
CA GLU A 102 -2.19 6.14 11.18
C GLU A 102 -2.07 6.86 12.54
N SER A 103 -1.29 7.93 12.60
CA SER A 103 -1.12 8.74 13.82
C SER A 103 -2.37 9.52 14.22
N GLY A 104 -3.25 9.83 13.25
CA GLY A 104 -4.41 10.71 13.45
C GLY A 104 -4.06 12.17 13.77
N THR A 105 -2.80 12.58 13.57
CA THR A 105 -2.30 13.93 14.00
C THR A 105 -1.49 14.66 12.94
N THR A 106 -1.36 14.13 11.72
CA THR A 106 -0.56 14.71 10.63
C THR A 106 -0.98 16.15 10.35
N PRO A 107 -0.09 17.14 10.55
CA PRO A 107 -0.45 18.57 10.50
C PRO A 107 -0.97 18.99 9.13
N GLU A 108 -0.35 18.56 8.06
CA GLU A 108 -0.72 18.91 6.68
C GLU A 108 -2.13 18.41 6.33
N VAL A 109 -2.48 17.20 6.83
CA VAL A 109 -3.82 16.63 6.65
C VAL A 109 -4.85 17.41 7.43
N LEU A 110 -4.54 17.82 8.66
CA LEU A 110 -5.44 18.64 9.49
C LEU A 110 -5.70 20.01 8.85
N GLU A 111 -4.66 20.67 8.35
CA GLU A 111 -4.77 21.95 7.65
C GLU A 111 -5.65 21.81 6.40
N ALA A 112 -5.39 20.77 5.58
CA ALA A 112 -6.18 20.50 4.38
C ALA A 112 -7.66 20.27 4.70
N ILE A 113 -7.97 19.46 5.72
CA ILE A 113 -9.36 19.21 6.17
C ILE A 113 -10.04 20.52 6.57
N GLY A 114 -9.35 21.40 7.31
CA GLY A 114 -9.89 22.70 7.70
C GLY A 114 -10.32 23.52 6.48
N LYS A 115 -9.42 23.69 5.50
CA LYS A 115 -9.68 24.43 4.25
C LYS A 115 -10.80 23.79 3.41
N MET A 116 -10.79 22.46 3.29
CA MET A 116 -11.80 21.72 2.53
C MET A 116 -13.20 21.87 3.14
N ARG A 117 -13.31 21.86 4.46
CA ARG A 117 -14.58 22.10 5.15
C ARG A 117 -15.13 23.51 4.91
N GLU A 118 -14.27 24.51 4.89
CA GLU A 118 -14.67 25.90 4.54
C GLU A 118 -15.20 25.99 3.10
N MET A 119 -14.71 25.12 2.21
CA MET A 119 -15.18 25.00 0.82
C MET A 119 -16.47 24.17 0.69
N GLY A 120 -16.94 23.51 1.75
CA GLY A 120 -18.08 22.60 1.72
C GLY A 120 -17.77 21.19 1.22
N VAL A 121 -16.49 20.86 1.05
CA VAL A 121 -16.02 19.53 0.59
C VAL A 121 -16.27 18.48 1.68
N ARG A 122 -16.76 17.31 1.29
CA ARG A 122 -16.98 16.18 2.20
C ARG A 122 -15.70 15.37 2.34
N VAL A 123 -15.25 15.22 3.58
CA VAL A 123 -14.01 14.46 3.89
C VAL A 123 -14.36 13.25 4.74
N TYR A 124 -13.83 12.10 4.32
CA TYR A 124 -13.90 10.81 5.02
C TYR A 124 -12.48 10.37 5.37
N ALA A 125 -12.31 9.70 6.51
CA ALA A 125 -10.97 9.35 6.98
C ALA A 125 -10.86 7.91 7.44
N MET A 126 -9.77 7.27 7.04
CA MET A 126 -9.27 6.02 7.65
C MET A 126 -8.29 6.42 8.76
N THR A 127 -8.79 6.52 9.99
CA THR A 127 -8.00 6.96 11.15
C THR A 127 -8.71 6.65 12.46
N ASN A 128 -8.04 6.86 13.59
CA ASN A 128 -8.69 6.80 14.89
C ASN A 128 -9.73 7.94 15.03
N PRO A 129 -11.04 7.63 15.23
CA PRO A 129 -12.08 8.62 15.41
C PRO A 129 -11.85 9.59 16.58
N GLU A 130 -11.14 9.15 17.63
CA GLU A 130 -10.80 9.97 18.80
C GLU A 130 -9.56 10.84 18.56
N GLY A 131 -8.79 10.60 17.49
CA GLY A 131 -7.65 11.41 17.10
C GLY A 131 -8.06 12.79 16.57
N LYS A 132 -7.09 13.71 16.43
CA LYS A 132 -7.36 15.09 15.94
C LYS A 132 -8.01 15.10 14.56
N ILE A 133 -7.54 14.22 13.64
CA ILE A 133 -8.12 14.10 12.28
C ILE A 133 -9.54 13.54 12.39
N GLY A 134 -9.76 12.49 13.19
CA GLY A 134 -11.07 11.91 13.40
C GLY A 134 -12.08 12.92 13.94
N GLN A 135 -11.69 13.72 14.93
CA GLN A 135 -12.51 14.82 15.47
C GLN A 135 -12.77 15.92 14.42
N ALA A 136 -11.78 16.20 13.55
CA ALA A 136 -11.94 17.21 12.51
C ALA A 136 -12.93 16.79 11.41
N VAL A 137 -13.01 15.52 11.03
CA VAL A 137 -13.96 15.03 10.02
C VAL A 137 -15.30 14.58 10.60
N GLY A 138 -15.37 14.29 11.91
CA GLY A 138 -16.53 13.70 12.59
C GLY A 138 -16.46 12.18 12.65
N ALA A 139 -16.80 11.60 13.79
CA ALA A 139 -16.65 10.17 14.04
C ALA A 139 -17.47 9.29 13.05
N GLU A 140 -18.62 9.80 12.59
CA GLU A 140 -19.48 9.14 11.60
C GLU A 140 -18.87 9.08 10.19
N ASN A 141 -17.83 9.88 9.93
CA ASN A 141 -17.08 9.93 8.67
C ASN A 141 -15.73 9.22 8.78
N CYS A 142 -15.47 8.57 9.94
CA CYS A 142 -14.22 7.88 10.19
C CYS A 142 -14.41 6.37 10.27
N VAL A 143 -13.42 5.66 9.75
CA VAL A 143 -13.25 4.23 10.01
C VAL A 143 -11.83 4.03 10.57
N MET A 144 -11.73 3.33 11.71
CA MET A 144 -10.45 3.07 12.34
C MET A 144 -9.59 2.18 11.42
N MET A 145 -8.41 2.67 11.08
CA MET A 145 -7.35 1.79 10.59
C MET A 145 -6.96 0.91 11.78
N ALA A 146 -7.34 -0.37 11.70
CA ALA A 146 -7.03 -1.28 12.79
C ALA A 146 -5.54 -1.57 12.75
N SER A 147 -4.84 -1.77 13.76
CA SER A 147 -4.86 -2.32 15.06
C SER A 147 -3.44 -2.59 15.56
N ASP A 148 -3.34 -2.87 16.82
CA ASP A 148 -2.13 -2.81 17.64
C ASP A 148 -1.36 -4.11 17.82
N HIS A 149 -1.65 -5.20 17.13
CA HIS A 149 -0.92 -6.47 17.31
C HIS A 149 0.40 -6.57 16.54
N GLY A 150 0.94 -5.43 16.05
CA GLY A 150 2.31 -5.33 15.57
C GLY A 150 2.58 -6.02 14.23
N ALA A 151 1.56 -6.41 13.50
CA ALA A 151 1.72 -6.81 12.12
C ALA A 151 2.10 -5.60 11.27
N GLY A 152 3.26 -5.62 10.65
CA GLY A 152 3.83 -4.46 10.00
C GLY A 152 3.43 -4.24 8.55
N GLY A 153 2.53 -5.05 7.96
CA GLY A 153 2.09 -4.89 6.57
C GLY A 153 0.95 -3.88 6.43
N CYS A 154 0.84 -3.27 5.25
CA CYS A 154 -0.19 -2.27 4.94
C CYS A 154 -1.47 -2.89 4.38
N GLU A 155 -1.56 -4.21 4.26
CA GLU A 155 -2.70 -4.91 3.64
C GLU A 155 -4.05 -4.57 4.25
N LYS A 156 -4.06 -4.18 5.52
CA LYS A 156 -5.29 -3.75 6.22
C LYS A 156 -5.78 -2.40 5.72
N GLY A 157 -4.86 -1.45 5.51
CA GLY A 157 -5.15 -0.14 4.92
C GLY A 157 -5.66 -0.26 3.50
N TYR A 158 -4.98 -1.05 2.68
CA TYR A 158 -5.43 -1.38 1.31
C TYR A 158 -6.84 -1.95 1.30
N TYR A 159 -7.12 -2.97 2.13
CA TYR A 159 -8.44 -3.57 2.21
C TYR A 159 -9.56 -2.55 2.50
N LEU A 160 -9.34 -1.64 3.45
CA LEU A 160 -10.33 -0.62 3.80
C LEU A 160 -10.52 0.38 2.66
N ALA A 161 -9.45 0.86 2.04
CA ALA A 161 -9.50 1.75 0.90
C ALA A 161 -10.24 1.10 -0.29
N ASP A 162 -9.94 -0.17 -0.56
CA ASP A 162 -10.58 -0.95 -1.63
C ASP A 162 -12.07 -1.18 -1.36
N CYS A 163 -12.48 -1.45 -0.12
CA CYS A 163 -13.90 -1.53 0.22
C CYS A 163 -14.67 -0.24 -0.14
N PHE A 164 -14.05 0.93 0.04
CA PHE A 164 -14.67 2.21 -0.33
C PHE A 164 -14.68 2.41 -1.85
N GLY A 165 -13.52 2.34 -2.50
CA GLY A 165 -13.38 2.67 -3.92
C GLY A 165 -14.09 1.66 -4.83
N LEU A 166 -13.93 0.36 -4.59
CA LEU A 166 -14.61 -0.69 -5.36
C LEU A 166 -16.13 -0.66 -5.16
N ARG A 167 -16.60 -0.26 -3.97
CA ARG A 167 -18.04 -0.06 -3.76
C ARG A 167 -18.57 1.14 -4.57
N LEU A 168 -17.85 2.24 -4.63
CA LEU A 168 -18.23 3.36 -5.51
C LEU A 168 -18.31 2.91 -6.97
N LEU A 169 -17.31 2.15 -7.44
CA LEU A 169 -17.32 1.57 -8.78
C LEU A 169 -18.51 0.61 -8.99
N ASN A 170 -18.82 -0.21 -8.00
CA ASN A 170 -19.97 -1.09 -8.05
C ASN A 170 -21.30 -0.32 -8.20
N ARG A 171 -21.48 0.74 -7.42
CA ARG A 171 -22.68 1.60 -7.47
C ARG A 171 -22.82 2.33 -8.81
N ARG A 172 -21.72 2.56 -9.50
CA ARG A 172 -21.67 3.09 -10.88
C ARG A 172 -21.85 2.01 -11.97
N GLY A 173 -21.94 0.73 -11.58
CA GLY A 173 -22.04 -0.40 -12.50
C GLY A 173 -20.70 -0.83 -13.12
N CYS A 174 -19.59 -0.27 -12.67
CA CYS A 174 -18.24 -0.51 -13.21
C CYS A 174 -17.55 -1.73 -12.60
N PHE A 175 -17.95 -2.16 -11.40
CA PHE A 175 -17.38 -3.32 -10.71
C PHE A 175 -18.48 -4.26 -10.20
N PRO A 176 -19.12 -5.05 -11.06
CA PRO A 176 -20.29 -5.86 -10.69
C PRO A 176 -19.96 -7.02 -9.73
N LYS A 177 -18.71 -7.45 -9.64
CA LYS A 177 -18.26 -8.54 -8.77
C LYS A 177 -17.95 -8.09 -7.33
N PHE A 178 -18.37 -6.90 -6.89
CA PHE A 178 -18.05 -6.39 -5.55
C PHE A 178 -18.48 -7.33 -4.41
N ASP A 179 -19.71 -7.87 -4.47
CA ASP A 179 -20.20 -8.76 -3.42
C ASP A 179 -19.39 -10.08 -3.38
N LEU A 180 -18.98 -10.59 -4.53
CA LEU A 180 -18.10 -11.74 -4.64
C LEU A 180 -16.70 -11.43 -4.07
N PHE A 181 -16.15 -10.23 -4.34
CA PHE A 181 -14.90 -9.76 -3.75
C PHE A 181 -14.96 -9.76 -2.22
N ILE A 182 -16.00 -9.19 -1.63
CA ILE A 182 -16.19 -9.15 -0.17
C ILE A 182 -16.34 -10.57 0.41
N GLU A 183 -17.05 -11.45 -0.28
CA GLU A 183 -17.20 -12.85 0.14
C GLU A 183 -15.87 -13.59 0.12
N GLN A 184 -15.12 -13.50 -0.97
CA GLN A 184 -13.84 -14.21 -1.13
C GLN A 184 -12.73 -13.65 -0.24
N THR A 185 -12.77 -12.37 0.10
CA THR A 185 -11.76 -11.74 0.97
C THR A 185 -12.10 -11.79 2.46
N LYS A 186 -13.23 -12.38 2.83
CA LYS A 186 -13.67 -12.46 4.25
C LYS A 186 -12.62 -13.06 5.18
N ASP A 187 -11.97 -14.12 4.75
CA ASP A 187 -10.97 -14.87 5.51
C ASP A 187 -9.54 -14.69 4.96
N VAL A 188 -9.32 -13.67 4.12
CA VAL A 188 -8.04 -13.40 3.44
C VAL A 188 -6.85 -13.31 4.38
N TRP A 189 -7.08 -12.95 5.64
CA TRP A 189 -6.05 -12.87 6.69
C TRP A 189 -5.37 -14.20 6.97
N LYS A 190 -6.06 -15.32 6.77
CA LYS A 190 -5.47 -16.67 6.88
C LYS A 190 -4.51 -16.94 5.72
N ASP A 191 -4.89 -16.50 4.52
CA ASP A 191 -4.05 -16.63 3.34
C ASP A 191 -2.83 -15.73 3.45
N MET A 192 -2.99 -14.47 3.92
CA MET A 192 -1.88 -13.55 4.17
C MET A 192 -0.93 -14.07 5.25
N LEU A 193 -1.43 -14.77 6.27
CA LEU A 193 -0.61 -15.45 7.25
C LEU A 193 0.17 -16.63 6.64
N ASP A 194 -0.48 -17.41 5.77
CA ASP A 194 0.19 -18.52 5.06
C ASP A 194 1.28 -17.98 4.09
N ILE A 195 1.00 -16.88 3.40
CA ILE A 195 1.98 -16.18 2.54
C ILE A 195 3.20 -15.75 3.36
N ARG A 196 3.00 -15.14 4.54
CA ARG A 196 4.10 -14.79 5.46
C ARG A 196 4.97 -16.00 5.77
N LYS A 197 4.35 -17.12 6.14
CA LYS A 197 5.06 -18.36 6.48
C LYS A 197 5.85 -18.92 5.30
N ARG A 198 5.26 -18.92 4.12
CA ARG A 198 5.93 -19.41 2.90
C ARG A 198 7.12 -18.54 2.51
N PHE A 199 7.03 -17.22 2.72
CA PHE A 199 8.08 -16.29 2.35
C PHE A 199 9.19 -16.16 3.41
N GLU A 200 8.92 -16.47 4.68
CA GLU A 200 9.86 -16.23 5.78
C GLU A 200 11.27 -16.77 5.53
N PRO A 201 11.47 -18.02 5.06
CA PRO A 201 12.82 -18.52 4.78
C PRO A 201 13.54 -17.73 3.70
N ARG A 202 12.81 -17.29 2.66
CA ARG A 202 13.36 -16.46 1.59
C ARG A 202 13.68 -15.04 2.10
N ALA A 203 12.83 -14.46 2.94
CA ALA A 203 13.09 -13.15 3.55
C ALA A 203 14.37 -13.18 4.39
N GLU A 204 14.59 -14.24 5.17
CA GLU A 204 15.82 -14.44 5.96
C GLU A 204 17.06 -14.54 5.06
N GLU A 205 17.00 -15.30 3.98
CA GLU A 205 18.09 -15.43 2.99
C GLU A 205 18.41 -14.09 2.33
N LEU A 206 17.40 -13.39 1.80
CA LEU A 206 17.55 -12.09 1.16
C LEU A 206 18.11 -11.04 2.13
N ALA A 207 17.65 -11.02 3.36
CA ALA A 207 18.16 -10.10 4.36
C ALA A 207 19.65 -10.37 4.67
N LYS A 208 20.04 -11.61 4.89
CA LYS A 208 21.45 -11.99 5.10
C LYS A 208 22.33 -11.53 3.95
N LYS A 209 21.84 -11.61 2.72
CA LYS A 209 22.60 -11.29 1.52
C LYS A 209 22.68 -9.78 1.26
N TYR A 210 21.59 -9.04 1.44
CA TYR A 210 21.47 -7.68 0.93
C TYR A 210 21.26 -6.58 1.98
N ALA A 211 20.91 -6.93 3.22
CA ALA A 211 20.58 -5.89 4.21
C ALA A 211 21.77 -4.97 4.56
N LEU A 212 23.00 -5.36 4.28
CA LEU A 212 24.18 -4.54 4.51
C LEU A 212 24.68 -3.81 3.24
N ALA A 213 24.01 -3.95 2.10
CA ALA A 213 24.36 -3.20 0.90
C ALA A 213 24.25 -1.68 1.13
N ASP A 214 25.20 -0.92 0.60
CA ASP A 214 25.23 0.54 0.75
C ASP A 214 24.18 1.23 -0.12
N TYR A 215 23.82 0.61 -1.24
CA TYR A 215 22.86 1.11 -2.21
C TYR A 215 22.04 -0.05 -2.76
N THR A 216 20.74 0.15 -2.96
CA THR A 216 19.84 -0.87 -3.50
C THR A 216 18.81 -0.21 -4.42
N MET A 217 18.46 -0.88 -5.52
CA MET A 217 17.39 -0.44 -6.42
C MET A 217 16.13 -1.28 -6.25
N PHE A 218 14.98 -0.62 -6.35
CA PHE A 218 13.66 -1.24 -6.31
C PHE A 218 12.87 -0.82 -7.56
N ILE A 219 12.37 -1.79 -8.29
CA ILE A 219 11.64 -1.59 -9.54
C ILE A 219 10.25 -2.20 -9.38
N GLY A 220 9.21 -1.42 -9.66
CA GLY A 220 7.83 -1.89 -9.66
C GLY A 220 6.95 -0.96 -10.48
N SER A 221 5.80 -1.45 -10.94
CA SER A 221 4.92 -0.67 -11.84
C SER A 221 3.45 -0.97 -11.58
N GLY A 222 2.57 -0.20 -12.22
CA GLY A 222 1.13 -0.41 -12.15
C GLY A 222 0.61 -0.38 -10.72
N ALA A 223 -0.21 -1.36 -10.36
CA ALA A 223 -0.78 -1.48 -9.02
C ALA A 223 0.26 -1.62 -7.90
N LEU A 224 1.48 -2.13 -8.21
CA LEU A 224 2.56 -2.29 -7.22
C LEU A 224 3.39 -1.03 -6.99
N TRP A 225 3.22 0.02 -7.80
CA TRP A 225 4.10 1.19 -7.72
C TRP A 225 4.05 1.87 -6.35
N GLY A 226 2.86 2.05 -5.77
CA GLY A 226 2.70 2.65 -4.44
C GLY A 226 3.43 1.86 -3.35
N GLU A 227 3.25 0.54 -3.30
CA GLU A 227 3.95 -0.32 -2.32
C GLU A 227 5.48 -0.35 -2.56
N THR A 228 5.92 -0.21 -3.82
CA THR A 228 7.35 -0.12 -4.14
C THR A 228 7.98 1.13 -3.50
N ILE A 229 7.31 2.28 -3.59
CA ILE A 229 7.76 3.52 -2.92
C ILE A 229 7.66 3.36 -1.41
N LEU A 230 6.52 2.95 -0.90
CA LEU A 230 6.26 2.80 0.54
C LEU A 230 7.34 1.94 1.20
N TYR A 231 7.60 0.74 0.67
CA TYR A 231 8.64 -0.12 1.20
C TYR A 231 10.02 0.53 1.15
N SER A 232 10.40 1.07 0.00
CA SER A 232 11.74 1.63 -0.19
C SER A 232 11.96 2.91 0.62
N MET A 233 11.00 3.83 0.64
CA MET A 233 11.10 5.11 1.34
C MET A 233 10.80 4.96 2.84
N CYS A 234 9.61 4.47 3.20
CA CYS A 234 9.21 4.46 4.60
C CYS A 234 9.96 3.42 5.42
N LEU A 235 10.19 2.21 4.87
CA LEU A 235 10.88 1.16 5.63
C LEU A 235 12.40 1.26 5.50
N LEU A 236 12.94 1.44 4.32
CA LEU A 236 14.37 1.36 4.13
C LEU A 236 15.09 2.70 4.31
N GLU A 237 14.61 3.81 3.73
CA GLU A 237 15.23 5.11 3.99
C GLU A 237 14.92 5.62 5.39
N GLU A 238 13.64 5.69 5.77
CA GLU A 238 13.22 6.29 7.05
C GLU A 238 13.60 5.44 8.25
N MET A 239 13.31 4.12 8.20
CA MET A 239 13.47 3.23 9.36
C MET A 239 14.80 2.50 9.41
N GLN A 240 15.46 2.24 8.27
CA GLN A 240 16.75 1.54 8.19
C GLN A 240 17.90 2.43 7.73
N TRP A 241 17.62 3.70 7.37
CA TRP A 241 18.58 4.72 6.92
C TRP A 241 19.44 4.27 5.73
N LYS A 242 18.80 3.44 4.85
CA LYS A 242 19.44 2.93 3.63
C LYS A 242 19.37 3.96 2.52
N ARG A 243 20.37 3.93 1.63
CA ARG A 243 20.34 4.67 0.37
C ARG A 243 19.68 3.76 -0.66
N ILE A 244 18.62 4.23 -1.25
CA ILE A 244 17.87 3.46 -2.25
C ILE A 244 17.57 4.29 -3.50
N ARG A 245 17.20 3.58 -4.55
CA ARG A 245 16.56 4.14 -5.72
C ARG A 245 15.31 3.30 -6.03
N HIS A 246 14.14 3.88 -5.98
CA HIS A 246 12.94 3.30 -6.56
C HIS A 246 12.70 3.89 -7.96
N ILE A 247 12.25 3.07 -8.90
CA ILE A 247 11.97 3.45 -10.28
C ILE A 247 10.87 2.55 -10.84
N THR A 248 10.09 3.08 -11.78
CA THR A 248 9.11 2.28 -12.51
C THR A 248 9.79 1.46 -13.60
N SER A 249 9.20 0.32 -13.98
CA SER A 249 9.72 -0.52 -15.06
C SER A 249 9.75 0.22 -16.42
N HIS A 250 8.84 1.19 -16.63
CA HIS A 250 8.82 1.96 -17.87
C HIS A 250 9.95 3.02 -17.92
N ASP A 251 10.35 3.60 -16.78
CA ASP A 251 11.43 4.59 -16.72
C ASP A 251 12.81 3.99 -16.48
N PHE A 252 12.90 2.73 -16.04
CA PHE A 252 14.17 2.07 -15.75
C PHE A 252 15.18 2.20 -16.91
N PHE A 253 14.73 1.99 -18.15
CA PHE A 253 15.58 2.07 -19.35
C PHE A 253 15.92 3.49 -19.79
N HIS A 254 15.40 4.52 -19.13
CA HIS A 254 15.59 5.93 -19.47
C HIS A 254 16.54 6.65 -18.50
N GLY A 255 17.59 5.94 -18.06
CA GLY A 255 18.67 6.49 -17.26
C GLY A 255 19.08 5.62 -16.06
N THR A 256 18.11 5.07 -15.30
CA THR A 256 18.43 4.34 -14.07
C THR A 256 19.23 3.06 -14.31
N LEU A 257 19.08 2.41 -15.48
CA LEU A 257 19.90 1.25 -15.86
C LEU A 257 21.42 1.54 -15.83
N GLU A 258 21.84 2.79 -16.01
CA GLU A 258 23.26 3.18 -15.97
C GLU A 258 23.85 3.13 -14.53
N LEU A 259 23.01 2.95 -13.52
CA LEU A 259 23.43 2.76 -12.13
C LEU A 259 23.64 1.29 -11.76
N LEU A 260 23.50 0.39 -12.73
CA LEU A 260 23.79 -1.04 -12.52
C LEU A 260 25.30 -1.24 -12.45
N GLU A 261 25.76 -1.64 -11.29
CA GLU A 261 27.17 -1.95 -11.03
C GLU A 261 27.25 -3.32 -10.33
N PRO A 262 28.34 -4.07 -10.50
CA PRO A 262 28.55 -5.31 -9.76
C PRO A 262 28.44 -5.10 -8.24
N GLY A 263 27.60 -5.92 -7.58
CA GLY A 263 27.35 -5.83 -6.14
C GLY A 263 26.27 -4.83 -5.73
N VAL A 264 25.59 -4.17 -6.67
CA VAL A 264 24.39 -3.35 -6.40
C VAL A 264 23.15 -4.21 -6.54
N PRO A 265 22.43 -4.53 -5.44
CA PRO A 265 21.22 -5.32 -5.50
C PRO A 265 20.09 -4.58 -6.21
N VAL A 266 19.39 -5.29 -7.09
CA VAL A 266 18.20 -4.82 -7.80
C VAL A 266 17.02 -5.73 -7.47
N PHE A 267 15.98 -5.17 -6.88
CA PHE A 267 14.73 -5.88 -6.61
C PHE A 267 13.70 -5.49 -7.66
N LEU A 268 13.24 -6.45 -8.43
CA LEU A 268 12.11 -6.30 -9.35
C LEU A 268 10.86 -6.90 -8.72
N PHE A 269 9.85 -6.07 -8.53
CA PHE A 269 8.53 -6.48 -8.09
C PHE A 269 7.61 -6.62 -9.29
N MET A 270 7.05 -7.82 -9.48
CA MET A 270 6.19 -8.12 -10.61
C MET A 270 4.75 -8.27 -10.17
N GLY A 271 3.88 -7.42 -10.71
CA GLY A 271 2.44 -7.42 -10.45
C GLY A 271 1.65 -8.33 -11.41
N GLU A 272 0.34 -8.30 -11.24
CA GLU A 272 -0.60 -9.10 -12.02
C GLU A 272 -1.58 -8.23 -12.82
N ASP A 273 -1.13 -7.03 -13.18
CA ASP A 273 -1.84 -6.10 -14.05
C ASP A 273 -1.19 -5.98 -15.44
N GLU A 274 -1.68 -5.08 -16.28
CA GLU A 274 -1.17 -4.87 -17.64
C GLU A 274 0.27 -4.38 -17.68
N CYS A 275 0.75 -3.70 -16.61
CA CYS A 275 2.13 -3.25 -16.49
C CYS A 275 3.12 -4.41 -16.34
N ARG A 276 2.65 -5.62 -16.04
CA ARG A 276 3.48 -6.83 -16.03
C ARG A 276 4.30 -7.01 -17.31
N ALA A 277 3.79 -6.58 -18.46
CA ALA A 277 4.56 -6.65 -19.71
C ALA A 277 5.84 -5.80 -19.67
N LEU A 278 5.83 -4.69 -18.91
CA LEU A 278 6.99 -3.83 -18.68
C LEU A 278 7.96 -4.47 -17.68
N ASP A 279 7.42 -5.11 -16.64
CA ASP A 279 8.22 -5.84 -15.65
C ASP A 279 8.94 -7.03 -16.30
N GLU A 280 8.27 -7.74 -17.21
CA GLU A 280 8.87 -8.84 -18.00
C GLU A 280 10.04 -8.35 -18.88
N ARG A 281 9.94 -7.14 -19.42
CA ARG A 281 11.05 -6.52 -20.17
C ARG A 281 12.25 -6.27 -19.27
N VAL A 282 12.03 -5.76 -18.05
CA VAL A 282 13.10 -5.57 -17.05
C VAL A 282 13.69 -6.91 -16.62
N ARG A 283 12.84 -7.89 -16.33
CA ARG A 283 13.27 -9.26 -15.99
C ARG A 283 14.18 -9.85 -17.08
N ALA A 284 13.76 -9.78 -18.33
CA ALA A 284 14.54 -10.27 -19.45
C ALA A 284 15.92 -9.59 -19.55
N PHE A 285 15.98 -8.28 -19.26
CA PHE A 285 17.24 -7.54 -19.25
C PHE A 285 18.13 -7.99 -18.08
N LEU A 286 17.62 -8.05 -16.87
CA LEU A 286 18.40 -8.45 -15.68
C LEU A 286 18.94 -9.89 -15.81
N THR A 287 18.16 -10.79 -16.40
CA THR A 287 18.52 -12.21 -16.59
C THR A 287 19.37 -12.47 -17.86
N SER A 288 19.69 -11.45 -18.64
CA SER A 288 20.48 -11.59 -19.87
C SER A 288 22.00 -11.74 -19.65
N GLY A 289 22.45 -11.68 -18.39
CA GLY A 289 23.87 -11.70 -18.03
C GLY A 289 24.55 -10.32 -18.05
N VAL A 290 23.76 -9.23 -18.17
CA VAL A 290 24.28 -7.85 -18.01
C VAL A 290 24.68 -7.58 -16.58
N THR A 291 23.96 -8.17 -15.61
CA THR A 291 24.29 -8.16 -14.18
C THR A 291 24.74 -9.53 -13.73
N GLY A 292 25.44 -9.65 -12.60
CA GLY A 292 25.69 -10.95 -11.98
C GLY A 292 24.40 -11.60 -11.50
N ASP A 293 24.31 -12.92 -11.55
CA ASP A 293 23.12 -13.66 -11.07
C ASP A 293 22.85 -13.41 -9.58
N GLU A 294 23.83 -12.88 -8.86
CA GLU A 294 23.74 -12.54 -7.45
C GLU A 294 23.24 -11.10 -7.19
N ASP A 295 23.11 -10.29 -8.23
CA ASP A 295 22.84 -8.85 -8.10
C ASP A 295 21.37 -8.49 -8.34
N TYR A 296 20.52 -9.45 -8.69
CA TYR A 296 19.08 -9.21 -8.84
C TYR A 296 18.21 -10.18 -8.07
N VAL A 297 17.05 -9.69 -7.65
CA VAL A 297 16.00 -10.44 -6.97
C VAL A 297 14.67 -10.18 -7.68
N ILE A 298 13.97 -11.22 -8.07
CA ILE A 298 12.63 -11.10 -8.63
C ILE A 298 11.63 -11.56 -7.56
N ILE A 299 10.70 -10.70 -7.18
CA ILE A 299 9.56 -11.01 -6.31
C ILE A 299 8.31 -10.89 -7.17
N ASP A 300 7.73 -12.03 -7.52
CA ASP A 300 6.53 -12.13 -8.34
C ASP A 300 5.33 -12.46 -7.44
N THR A 301 4.33 -11.57 -7.38
CA THR A 301 3.13 -11.77 -6.55
C THR A 301 2.32 -12.97 -7.00
N ALA A 302 2.43 -13.38 -8.27
CA ALA A 302 1.77 -14.57 -8.80
C ALA A 302 2.22 -15.88 -8.12
N GLU A 303 3.45 -15.93 -7.58
CA GLU A 303 3.96 -17.08 -6.80
C GLU A 303 3.19 -17.26 -5.47
N TYR A 304 2.48 -16.22 -5.03
CA TYR A 304 1.76 -16.17 -3.77
C TYR A 304 0.24 -16.04 -3.96
N ALA A 305 -0.26 -16.46 -5.10
CA ALA A 305 -1.69 -16.42 -5.41
C ALA A 305 -2.55 -17.06 -4.31
N ILE A 306 -3.68 -16.42 -3.99
CA ILE A 306 -4.63 -16.88 -2.98
C ILE A 306 -5.52 -17.96 -3.60
N PRO A 307 -5.59 -19.15 -3.01
CA PRO A 307 -6.39 -20.26 -3.56
C PRO A 307 -7.88 -19.91 -3.60
N GLY A 308 -8.51 -20.09 -4.76
CA GLY A 308 -9.96 -19.87 -4.92
C GLY A 308 -10.38 -18.41 -5.09
N LEU A 309 -9.45 -17.47 -5.09
CA LEU A 309 -9.73 -16.08 -5.44
C LEU A 309 -10.00 -15.96 -6.95
N ASP A 310 -11.04 -15.21 -7.32
CA ASP A 310 -11.34 -14.90 -8.73
C ASP A 310 -10.16 -14.17 -9.38
N ASP A 311 -9.82 -14.53 -10.63
CA ASP A 311 -8.65 -13.97 -11.32
C ASP A 311 -8.74 -12.44 -11.49
N ASP A 312 -9.95 -11.86 -11.62
CA ASP A 312 -10.13 -10.42 -11.72
C ASP A 312 -9.73 -9.67 -10.44
N PHE A 313 -9.62 -10.37 -9.30
CA PHE A 313 -9.23 -9.77 -8.02
C PHE A 313 -7.73 -9.83 -7.77
N ARG A 314 -6.97 -10.53 -8.59
CA ARG A 314 -5.53 -10.69 -8.39
C ARG A 314 -4.79 -9.35 -8.47
N VAL A 315 -5.18 -8.47 -9.37
CA VAL A 315 -4.63 -7.11 -9.45
C VAL A 315 -4.89 -6.28 -8.20
N ILE A 316 -6.03 -6.52 -7.51
CA ILE A 316 -6.40 -5.82 -6.28
C ILE A 316 -5.53 -6.28 -5.11
N VAL A 317 -5.34 -7.59 -4.99
CA VAL A 317 -4.61 -8.18 -3.84
C VAL A 317 -3.09 -8.23 -4.03
N SER A 318 -2.56 -8.02 -5.24
CA SER A 318 -1.12 -8.04 -5.51
C SER A 318 -0.33 -7.04 -4.64
N PRO A 319 -0.76 -5.77 -4.44
CA PRO A 319 -0.08 -4.86 -3.51
C PRO A 319 -0.17 -5.31 -2.05
N TRP A 320 -1.28 -5.94 -1.63
CA TRP A 320 -1.41 -6.50 -0.29
C TRP A 320 -0.37 -7.62 -0.07
N ILE A 321 -0.24 -8.50 -1.06
CA ILE A 321 0.77 -9.57 -1.05
C ILE A 321 2.17 -8.96 -0.98
N LEU A 322 2.49 -7.99 -1.84
CA LEU A 322 3.81 -7.35 -1.82
C LEU A 322 4.11 -6.71 -0.48
N SER A 323 3.15 -6.03 0.14
CA SER A 323 3.28 -5.44 1.47
C SER A 323 3.61 -6.49 2.54
N VAL A 324 2.93 -7.64 2.51
CA VAL A 324 3.23 -8.77 3.39
C VAL A 324 4.67 -9.26 3.20
N LEU A 325 5.14 -9.38 1.96
CA LEU A 325 6.48 -9.89 1.65
C LEU A 325 7.57 -8.89 2.06
N THR A 326 7.40 -7.61 1.73
CA THR A 326 8.44 -6.58 1.84
C THR A 326 8.30 -5.75 3.11
N THR A 327 7.23 -4.97 3.22
CA THR A 327 6.98 -4.04 4.32
C THR A 327 6.92 -4.74 5.67
N ASP A 328 6.38 -5.96 5.74
CA ASP A 328 6.40 -6.76 6.95
C ASP A 328 7.64 -7.69 7.00
N ARG A 329 7.70 -8.75 6.19
CA ARG A 329 8.66 -9.83 6.44
C ARG A 329 10.10 -9.45 6.12
N LEU A 330 10.34 -8.85 4.96
CA LEU A 330 11.72 -8.47 4.58
C LEU A 330 12.28 -7.38 5.51
N SER A 331 11.47 -6.40 5.91
CA SER A 331 11.87 -5.36 6.84
C SER A 331 12.26 -5.92 8.21
N ARG A 332 11.49 -6.86 8.75
CA ARG A 332 11.82 -7.51 10.05
C ARG A 332 13.12 -8.31 9.97
N ASN A 333 13.34 -9.00 8.87
CA ASN A 333 14.59 -9.74 8.67
C ASN A 333 15.78 -8.78 8.45
N TYR A 334 15.58 -7.62 7.81
CA TYR A 334 16.59 -6.56 7.72
C TYR A 334 16.97 -6.01 9.10
N GLU A 335 15.96 -5.73 9.96
CA GLU A 335 16.19 -5.30 11.35
C GLU A 335 17.12 -6.26 12.11
N LEU A 336 16.91 -7.56 11.93
CA LEU A 336 17.75 -8.58 12.58
C LEU A 336 19.22 -8.51 12.11
N VAL A 337 19.45 -8.40 10.82
CA VAL A 337 20.79 -8.41 10.25
C VAL A 337 21.51 -7.10 10.54
N THR A 338 20.84 -5.98 10.33
CA THR A 338 21.43 -4.65 10.54
C THR A 338 21.57 -4.28 12.01
N LYS A 339 20.84 -4.93 12.92
CA LYS A 339 20.68 -4.57 14.33
C LYS A 339 20.13 -3.16 14.51
N HIS A 340 19.48 -2.61 13.50
CA HIS A 340 18.89 -1.29 13.50
C HIS A 340 17.37 -1.40 13.68
N ASN A 341 16.88 -1.01 14.85
CA ASN A 341 15.46 -1.10 15.19
C ASN A 341 14.60 -0.24 14.28
N LEU A 342 13.54 -0.82 13.70
CA LEU A 342 12.59 -0.13 12.81
C LEU A 342 11.88 1.06 13.46
N LYS A 343 11.91 1.20 14.78
CA LYS A 343 11.33 2.35 15.49
C LYS A 343 12.30 3.53 15.62
N TYR A 344 13.57 3.36 15.28
CA TYR A 344 14.54 4.45 15.37
C TYR A 344 14.29 5.48 14.28
N ARG A 345 14.35 6.74 14.69
CA ARG A 345 14.25 7.90 13.82
C ARG A 345 15.40 8.86 14.12
N ARG A 346 15.99 9.44 13.07
CA ARG A 346 17.08 10.40 13.21
C ARG A 346 16.55 11.81 13.39
N TYR A 347 15.51 12.16 12.65
CA TYR A 347 14.93 13.51 12.60
C TYR A 347 13.41 13.51 12.78
N TYR A 348 12.70 12.54 12.18
CA TYR A 348 11.27 12.43 12.20
C TYR A 348 10.73 12.41 13.64
N HIS A 349 9.84 13.35 13.97
CA HIS A 349 9.34 13.62 15.33
C HIS A 349 10.42 13.91 16.40
N GLN A 350 11.67 14.23 15.99
CA GLN A 350 12.73 14.64 16.91
C GLN A 350 12.94 16.17 16.90
N PHE A 351 12.51 16.84 15.86
CA PHE A 351 12.62 18.28 15.64
C PHE A 351 11.31 18.82 15.07
N ASP A 352 11.06 20.12 15.31
CA ASP A 352 9.99 20.86 14.63
C ASP A 352 10.48 21.22 13.20
N TYR A 353 9.69 20.91 12.19
CA TYR A 353 9.95 21.21 10.77
C TYR A 353 8.66 21.48 9.99
#